data_f5a7c3da02b99749fb28b77608eedbe6
#
_entry.id   f5a7c3da02b99749fb28b77608eedbe6
#
_cell.length_a   1.000
_cell.length_b   1.000
_cell.length_c   1.000
_cell.angle_alpha   90.00
_cell.angle_beta   90.00
_cell.angle_gamma   90.00
#
_symmetry.space_group_name_H-M   'P 1'
#
loop_
_entity.id
_entity.type
_entity.pdbx_description
1 polymer ?
#
loop_
_entity_poly.entity_id
_entity_poly.type
_entity_poly.pdbx_seq_one_letter_code
_entity_poly.pdbx_strand_id
1 'polypeptide(L)'
;MADNWVNLGRAADLAAKPLQQIVVGRTRLAVSYVDGKFGVVSGACNHAGGPLGDGRLDGEYITCPWHGWKFHCRTGVGEPGFEADKVPRYDSELRDGDLWVHLEPATKREKAPHEPHPLARPVVREPGPVRVVGISTTNMNEELPRTSTSDLLLNTALDHASASGAETRLIRLSELQFRACEGYYSVSSHACTWPCSITQMDSSDQMDRVYEAIVHWADVVLIATPIRWGNAGALYYKMVERLNCVQNQITIRNRELIRNKVAAMIITGGQDNVQAVAGQLLGFFAEIGFTFPPFPYIAHSRGWTAEDMERNVEQVRDSRDLHEAAKALVDRAIRAATPLIASEPVNLECRGGRKAHRLEPAAES
;
A
#
# COMPACT_ATOMS: atom_id res chain seq x y z
N MET A 1 -0.55 -21.48 45.08
CA MET A 1 -0.29 -20.86 43.76
C MET A 1 -1.04 -21.71 42.75
N ALA A 2 -1.98 -21.16 41.99
CA ALA A 2 -2.70 -21.94 40.99
C ALA A 2 -1.69 -22.46 39.95
N ASP A 3 -1.76 -23.73 39.65
CA ASP A 3 -0.91 -24.39 38.66
C ASP A 3 -1.31 -23.84 37.28
N ASN A 4 -0.50 -22.98 36.68
CA ASN A 4 -0.77 -22.31 35.40
C ASN A 4 -0.61 -23.25 34.18
N TRP A 5 -0.63 -24.56 34.41
CA TRP A 5 -0.59 -25.56 33.35
C TRP A 5 -1.98 -25.77 32.74
N VAL A 6 -2.05 -25.73 31.42
CA VAL A 6 -3.28 -25.96 30.67
C VAL A 6 -3.07 -27.08 29.66
N ASN A 7 -4.04 -27.99 29.60
CA ASN A 7 -4.09 -29.05 28.62
C ASN A 7 -4.55 -28.45 27.26
N LEU A 8 -3.73 -28.60 26.23
CA LEU A 8 -4.05 -28.16 24.85
C LEU A 8 -4.70 -29.27 24.01
N GLY A 9 -4.77 -30.51 24.52
CA GLY A 9 -5.35 -31.67 23.86
C GLY A 9 -4.38 -32.77 23.52
N ARG A 10 -4.85 -33.77 22.80
CA ARG A 10 -4.06 -34.95 22.43
C ARG A 10 -2.84 -34.60 21.61
N ALA A 11 -1.68 -35.04 22.05
CA ALA A 11 -0.42 -34.78 21.35
C ALA A 11 -0.43 -35.34 19.92
N ALA A 12 -1.06 -36.49 19.68
CA ALA A 12 -1.18 -37.07 18.36
C ALA A 12 -1.98 -36.19 17.39
N ASP A 13 -3.07 -35.59 17.87
CA ASP A 13 -3.91 -34.69 17.05
C ASP A 13 -3.19 -33.38 16.76
N LEU A 14 -2.47 -32.85 17.75
CA LEU A 14 -1.67 -31.63 17.59
C LEU A 14 -0.47 -31.85 16.67
N ALA A 15 0.17 -33.03 16.70
CA ALA A 15 1.28 -33.38 15.83
C ALA A 15 0.86 -33.60 14.37
N ALA A 16 -0.44 -33.86 14.11
CA ALA A 16 -0.96 -33.99 12.74
C ALA A 16 -0.89 -32.69 11.95
N LYS A 17 -0.82 -31.53 12.62
CA LYS A 17 -0.60 -30.21 12.02
C LYS A 17 0.76 -29.67 12.43
N PRO A 18 1.68 -29.47 11.48
CA PRO A 18 3.05 -29.06 11.81
C PRO A 18 3.12 -27.69 12.50
N LEU A 19 2.13 -26.82 12.29
CA LEU A 19 2.00 -25.52 12.94
C LEU A 19 0.51 -25.16 13.08
N GLN A 20 0.14 -24.58 14.23
CA GLN A 20 -1.22 -24.12 14.46
C GLN A 20 -1.31 -23.02 15.52
N GLN A 21 -2.30 -22.14 15.37
CA GLN A 21 -2.63 -21.11 16.35
C GLN A 21 -3.63 -21.68 17.36
N ILE A 22 -3.30 -21.60 18.65
CA ILE A 22 -4.21 -21.98 19.75
C ILE A 22 -4.40 -20.75 20.63
N VAL A 23 -5.65 -20.53 21.04
CA VAL A 23 -5.99 -19.41 21.93
C VAL A 23 -6.50 -19.96 23.25
N VAL A 24 -5.84 -19.60 24.34
CA VAL A 24 -6.24 -19.97 25.71
C VAL A 24 -6.53 -18.67 26.48
N GLY A 25 -7.80 -18.39 26.72
CA GLY A 25 -8.24 -17.12 27.29
C GLY A 25 -7.80 -15.93 26.41
N ARG A 26 -6.86 -15.13 26.92
CA ARG A 26 -6.28 -13.99 26.16
C ARG A 26 -4.92 -14.29 25.55
N THR A 27 -4.36 -15.47 25.82
CA THR A 27 -3.03 -15.86 25.36
C THR A 27 -3.14 -16.55 24.00
N ARG A 28 -2.46 -16.02 23.01
CA ARG A 28 -2.28 -16.64 21.70
C ARG A 28 -0.97 -17.40 21.67
N LEU A 29 -1.04 -18.68 21.33
CA LEU A 29 0.10 -19.59 21.24
C LEU A 29 0.26 -20.06 19.80
N ALA A 30 1.50 -20.09 19.31
CA ALA A 30 1.87 -20.82 18.11
C ALA A 30 2.47 -22.15 18.56
N VAL A 31 1.75 -23.23 18.29
CA VAL A 31 2.17 -24.59 18.61
C VAL A 31 2.70 -25.25 17.36
N SER A 32 3.94 -25.71 17.41
CA SER A 32 4.62 -26.37 16.30
C SER A 32 5.01 -27.80 16.68
N TYR A 33 5.09 -28.68 15.68
CA TYR A 33 5.63 -30.03 15.81
C TYR A 33 6.65 -30.28 14.71
N VAL A 34 7.92 -30.33 15.08
CA VAL A 34 9.06 -30.44 14.15
C VAL A 34 10.03 -31.48 14.71
N ASP A 35 10.45 -32.44 13.90
CA ASP A 35 11.42 -33.48 14.24
C ASP A 35 11.04 -34.24 15.54
N GLY A 36 9.77 -34.61 15.67
CA GLY A 36 9.28 -35.35 16.81
C GLY A 36 9.14 -34.55 18.11
N LYS A 37 9.29 -33.23 18.07
CA LYS A 37 9.25 -32.34 19.25
C LYS A 37 8.27 -31.22 19.09
N PHE A 38 7.52 -30.93 20.15
CA PHE A 38 6.70 -29.75 20.24
C PHE A 38 7.54 -28.50 20.54
N GLY A 39 7.12 -27.38 19.97
CA GLY A 39 7.55 -26.06 20.35
C GLY A 39 6.34 -25.16 20.59
N VAL A 40 6.37 -24.36 21.65
CA VAL A 40 5.29 -23.43 21.97
C VAL A 40 5.88 -22.05 22.20
N VAL A 41 5.51 -21.14 21.31
CA VAL A 41 5.91 -19.73 21.40
C VAL A 41 4.69 -18.81 21.33
N SER A 42 4.87 -17.53 21.63
CA SER A 42 3.79 -16.56 21.49
C SER A 42 3.22 -16.59 20.07
N GLY A 43 1.92 -16.67 19.94
CA GLY A 43 1.21 -16.56 18.67
C GLY A 43 1.17 -15.14 18.08
N ALA A 44 1.85 -14.16 18.69
CA ALA A 44 1.89 -12.78 18.23
C ALA A 44 3.30 -12.38 17.80
N CYS A 45 3.49 -12.06 16.53
CA CYS A 45 4.74 -11.59 15.94
C CYS A 45 5.19 -10.24 16.55
N ASN A 46 6.52 -10.05 16.69
CA ASN A 46 7.11 -8.80 17.19
C ASN A 46 6.85 -7.59 16.29
N HIS A 47 6.74 -7.79 14.98
CA HIS A 47 6.59 -6.68 14.05
C HIS A 47 5.27 -5.93 14.27
N ALA A 48 4.15 -6.55 13.95
CA ALA A 48 2.82 -5.92 14.01
C ALA A 48 1.75 -6.81 14.66
N GLY A 49 2.16 -7.87 15.40
CA GLY A 49 1.25 -8.75 16.11
C GLY A 49 0.60 -9.82 15.24
N GLY A 50 1.15 -10.10 14.04
CA GLY A 50 0.65 -11.13 13.12
C GLY A 50 0.59 -12.51 13.77
N PRO A 51 -0.38 -13.37 13.39
CA PRO A 51 -0.61 -14.66 14.02
C PRO A 51 0.44 -15.69 13.56
N LEU A 52 1.43 -15.95 14.41
CA LEU A 52 2.54 -16.85 14.06
C LEU A 52 2.08 -18.28 13.82
N GLY A 53 1.06 -18.73 14.55
CA GLY A 53 0.53 -20.09 14.40
C GLY A 53 -0.25 -20.31 13.10
N ASP A 54 -0.67 -19.25 12.41
CA ASP A 54 -1.32 -19.29 11.08
C ASP A 54 -0.30 -19.10 9.95
N GLY A 55 0.98 -19.04 10.29
CA GLY A 55 2.08 -18.93 9.37
C GLY A 55 2.49 -20.25 8.72
N ARG A 56 3.74 -20.34 8.34
CA ARG A 56 4.33 -21.59 7.80
C ARG A 56 5.64 -21.90 8.50
N LEU A 57 6.00 -23.17 8.51
CA LEU A 57 7.34 -23.60 8.93
C LEU A 57 8.30 -23.52 7.73
N ASP A 58 9.51 -23.04 8.02
CA ASP A 58 10.67 -23.05 7.14
C ASP A 58 11.81 -23.67 7.97
N GLY A 59 11.95 -24.99 7.89
CA GLY A 59 12.76 -25.77 8.83
C GLY A 59 12.26 -25.60 10.27
N GLU A 60 13.11 -25.15 11.16
CA GLU A 60 12.78 -24.89 12.56
C GLU A 60 12.23 -23.47 12.81
N TYR A 61 12.02 -22.66 11.77
CA TYR A 61 11.53 -21.31 11.90
C TYR A 61 10.07 -21.17 11.49
N ILE A 62 9.29 -20.48 12.32
CA ILE A 62 7.94 -20.04 12.00
C ILE A 62 8.04 -18.72 11.23
N THR A 63 7.57 -18.71 9.99
CA THR A 63 7.47 -17.52 9.17
C THR A 63 6.11 -16.84 9.38
N CYS A 64 6.12 -15.59 9.82
CA CYS A 64 4.91 -14.79 10.02
C CYS A 64 4.15 -14.61 8.71
N PRO A 65 2.82 -14.87 8.67
CA PRO A 65 2.04 -14.77 7.44
C PRO A 65 1.83 -13.34 6.95
N TRP A 66 2.10 -12.32 7.80
CA TRP A 66 1.87 -10.94 7.42
C TRP A 66 3.06 -10.31 6.69
N HIS A 67 4.29 -10.46 7.27
CA HIS A 67 5.46 -9.71 6.78
C HIS A 67 6.73 -10.57 6.70
N GLY A 68 6.60 -11.89 6.79
CA GLY A 68 7.72 -12.80 6.58
C GLY A 68 8.74 -12.89 7.72
N TRP A 69 8.55 -12.18 8.85
CA TRP A 69 9.47 -12.30 9.99
C TRP A 69 9.50 -13.73 10.51
N LYS A 70 10.70 -14.23 10.81
CA LYS A 70 10.90 -15.60 11.21
C LYS A 70 11.38 -15.71 12.65
N PHE A 71 10.80 -16.67 13.38
CA PHE A 71 11.16 -16.98 14.76
C PHE A 71 11.33 -18.48 14.93
N HIS A 72 12.39 -18.89 15.62
CA HIS A 72 12.63 -20.30 15.89
C HIS A 72 11.48 -20.88 16.73
N CYS A 73 10.91 -21.97 16.27
CA CYS A 73 9.65 -22.54 16.76
C CYS A 73 9.68 -23.01 18.22
N ARG A 74 10.86 -23.31 18.79
CA ARG A 74 11.03 -23.77 20.18
C ARG A 74 11.63 -22.71 21.10
N THR A 75 12.47 -21.82 20.59
CA THR A 75 13.16 -20.81 21.41
C THR A 75 12.54 -19.43 21.34
N GLY A 76 11.79 -19.15 20.30
CA GLY A 76 11.21 -17.85 20.02
C GLY A 76 12.22 -16.79 19.55
N VAL A 77 13.48 -17.15 19.33
CA VAL A 77 14.54 -16.27 18.85
C VAL A 77 14.37 -16.00 17.36
N GLY A 78 14.61 -14.77 16.93
CA GLY A 78 14.60 -14.38 15.52
C GLY A 78 15.62 -15.17 14.69
N GLU A 79 15.43 -15.21 13.36
CA GLU A 79 16.37 -15.87 12.45
C GLU A 79 17.77 -15.26 12.50
N PRO A 80 18.81 -15.94 11.96
CA PRO A 80 20.18 -15.44 11.96
C PRO A 80 20.28 -14.01 11.40
N GLY A 81 20.92 -13.13 12.17
CA GLY A 81 20.99 -11.70 11.92
C GLY A 81 19.89 -10.87 12.61
N PHE A 82 18.86 -11.51 13.18
CA PHE A 82 17.75 -10.88 13.90
C PHE A 82 17.53 -11.48 15.30
N GLU A 83 18.56 -12.09 15.91
CA GLU A 83 18.50 -12.82 17.19
C GLU A 83 18.14 -11.92 18.38
N ALA A 84 18.28 -10.61 18.22
CA ALA A 84 17.86 -9.62 19.22
C ALA A 84 16.32 -9.49 19.32
N ASP A 85 15.59 -9.94 18.30
CA ASP A 85 14.14 -10.07 18.34
C ASP A 85 13.73 -11.43 18.91
N LYS A 86 12.92 -11.43 19.96
CA LYS A 86 12.43 -12.65 20.57
C LYS A 86 10.96 -12.57 20.90
N VAL A 87 10.20 -13.57 20.50
CA VAL A 87 8.85 -13.79 20.99
C VAL A 87 8.89 -14.70 22.22
N PRO A 88 7.99 -14.55 23.22
CA PRO A 88 7.96 -15.39 24.39
C PRO A 88 7.88 -16.87 24.04
N ARG A 89 8.67 -17.69 24.71
CA ARG A 89 8.61 -19.14 24.73
C ARG A 89 7.81 -19.59 25.95
N TYR A 90 7.07 -20.66 25.78
CA TYR A 90 6.30 -21.30 26.84
C TYR A 90 6.82 -22.72 27.11
N ASP A 91 6.91 -23.11 28.37
CA ASP A 91 7.27 -24.47 28.73
C ASP A 91 6.09 -25.41 28.43
N SER A 92 6.42 -26.58 27.89
CA SER A 92 5.44 -27.58 27.51
C SER A 92 5.94 -28.97 27.86
N GLU A 93 5.03 -29.87 28.22
CA GLU A 93 5.33 -31.25 28.51
C GLU A 93 4.21 -32.19 28.09
N LEU A 94 4.54 -33.45 27.89
CA LEU A 94 3.58 -34.50 27.62
C LEU A 94 3.16 -35.19 28.93
N ARG A 95 1.87 -35.21 29.21
CA ARG A 95 1.27 -35.92 30.36
C ARG A 95 0.14 -36.81 29.84
N ASP A 96 0.21 -38.09 30.06
CA ASP A 96 -0.82 -39.09 29.69
C ASP A 96 -1.26 -39.02 28.20
N GLY A 97 -0.32 -38.66 27.31
CA GLY A 97 -0.55 -38.53 25.87
C GLY A 97 -1.15 -37.17 25.43
N ASP A 98 -1.32 -36.23 26.34
CA ASP A 98 -1.77 -34.88 26.07
C ASP A 98 -0.61 -33.89 26.19
N LEU A 99 -0.67 -32.80 25.39
CA LEU A 99 0.26 -31.67 25.47
C LEU A 99 -0.23 -30.64 26.49
N TRP A 100 0.56 -30.42 27.52
CA TRP A 100 0.33 -29.40 28.54
C TRP A 100 1.29 -28.26 28.37
N VAL A 101 0.82 -27.04 28.57
CA VAL A 101 1.61 -25.81 28.43
C VAL A 101 1.45 -24.93 29.67
N HIS A 102 2.55 -24.41 30.17
CA HIS A 102 2.57 -23.46 31.25
C HIS A 102 2.31 -22.03 30.69
N LEU A 103 1.22 -21.38 31.08
CA LEU A 103 0.81 -20.09 30.46
C LEU A 103 1.64 -18.89 30.90
N GLU A 104 2.48 -19.05 31.96
CA GLU A 104 3.48 -18.02 32.24
C GLU A 104 4.68 -18.25 31.31
N PRO A 105 5.07 -17.22 30.52
CA PRO A 105 6.11 -17.41 29.55
C PRO A 105 7.48 -17.62 30.21
N ALA A 106 8.24 -18.61 29.76
CA ALA A 106 9.57 -18.94 30.23
C ALA A 106 10.61 -17.86 29.80
N THR A 107 10.32 -17.12 28.72
CA THR A 107 11.17 -16.02 28.26
C THR A 107 10.32 -14.76 28.01
N LYS A 108 10.95 -13.60 28.15
CA LYS A 108 10.28 -12.31 27.86
C LYS A 108 10.34 -12.00 26.37
N ARG A 109 9.39 -11.18 25.94
CA ARG A 109 9.44 -10.55 24.62
C ARG A 109 10.58 -9.55 24.57
N GLU A 110 11.43 -9.68 23.56
CA GLU A 110 12.47 -8.71 23.26
C GLU A 110 12.23 -8.21 21.83
N LYS A 111 12.25 -6.89 21.66
CA LYS A 111 12.13 -6.26 20.36
C LYS A 111 13.33 -5.34 20.16
N ALA A 112 14.18 -5.69 19.19
CA ALA A 112 15.30 -4.84 18.82
C ALA A 112 14.81 -3.47 18.30
N PRO A 113 15.54 -2.40 18.55
CA PRO A 113 15.30 -1.15 17.87
C PRO A 113 15.68 -1.35 16.39
N HIS A 114 14.67 -1.26 15.50
CA HIS A 114 14.89 -1.24 14.06
C HIS A 114 14.83 0.20 13.57
N GLU A 115 15.74 0.55 12.66
CA GLU A 115 15.66 1.84 12.01
C GLU A 115 14.37 1.94 11.20
N PRO A 116 13.53 2.97 11.42
CA PRO A 116 12.30 3.12 10.66
C PRO A 116 12.59 3.29 9.17
N HIS A 117 11.79 2.65 8.34
CA HIS A 117 11.90 2.86 6.89
C HIS A 117 11.82 4.36 6.55
N PRO A 118 12.62 4.89 5.60
CA PRO A 118 12.66 6.32 5.28
C PRO A 118 11.31 6.96 5.00
N LEU A 119 10.38 6.21 4.41
CA LEU A 119 9.00 6.67 4.17
C LEU A 119 8.13 6.76 5.45
N ALA A 120 8.56 6.20 6.57
CA ALA A 120 7.81 6.27 7.83
C ALA A 120 7.92 7.65 8.52
N ARG A 121 8.83 8.50 8.03
CA ARG A 121 9.01 9.86 8.55
C ARG A 121 7.71 10.67 8.52
N PRO A 122 7.57 11.70 9.36
CA PRO A 122 6.46 12.64 9.27
C PRO A 122 6.37 13.27 7.87
N VAL A 123 5.14 13.49 7.41
CA VAL A 123 4.91 14.24 6.16
C VAL A 123 5.00 15.72 6.49
N VAL A 124 6.10 16.33 6.08
CA VAL A 124 6.37 17.76 6.26
C VAL A 124 6.67 18.35 4.89
N ARG A 125 5.97 19.43 4.56
CA ARG A 125 6.28 20.18 3.34
C ARG A 125 7.43 21.13 3.61
N GLU A 126 8.53 20.93 2.91
CA GLU A 126 9.66 21.86 2.93
C GLU A 126 9.32 23.15 2.15
N PRO A 127 9.71 24.33 2.62
CA PRO A 127 9.52 25.58 1.90
C PRO A 127 10.12 25.51 0.49
N GLY A 128 9.52 26.22 -0.45
CA GLY A 128 9.98 26.25 -1.84
C GLY A 128 8.84 26.45 -2.85
N PRO A 129 9.14 26.40 -4.13
CA PRO A 129 8.13 26.53 -5.20
C PRO A 129 7.12 25.38 -5.12
N VAL A 130 6.03 25.51 -5.90
CA VAL A 130 5.07 24.42 -6.06
C VAL A 130 5.75 23.23 -6.73
N ARG A 131 5.48 22.03 -6.22
CA ARG A 131 6.08 20.77 -6.70
C ARG A 131 5.04 19.95 -7.43
N VAL A 132 5.30 19.68 -8.70
CA VAL A 132 4.39 18.93 -9.58
C VAL A 132 5.02 17.61 -9.98
N VAL A 133 4.39 16.49 -9.64
CA VAL A 133 4.78 15.18 -10.17
C VAL A 133 3.79 14.72 -11.22
N GLY A 134 4.31 14.32 -12.38
CA GLY A 134 3.57 13.62 -13.42
C GLY A 134 3.81 12.12 -13.28
N ILE A 135 2.75 11.32 -13.24
CA ILE A 135 2.82 9.86 -13.21
C ILE A 135 2.18 9.32 -14.47
N SER A 136 2.98 8.73 -15.34
CA SER A 136 2.52 8.01 -16.52
C SER A 136 2.22 6.56 -16.17
N THR A 137 1.01 6.12 -16.53
CA THR A 137 0.57 4.73 -16.36
C THR A 137 0.53 3.97 -17.69
N THR A 138 1.16 4.53 -18.73
CA THR A 138 1.26 3.88 -20.02
C THR A 138 2.16 2.67 -19.95
N ASN A 139 1.64 1.52 -20.37
CA ASN A 139 2.44 0.33 -20.63
C ASN A 139 3.00 0.38 -22.05
N MET A 140 4.31 0.22 -22.17
CA MET A 140 5.02 0.34 -23.44
C MET A 140 6.05 -0.78 -23.59
N ASN A 141 6.28 -1.20 -24.83
CA ASN A 141 7.36 -2.14 -25.14
C ASN A 141 8.70 -1.43 -24.94
N GLU A 142 9.61 -2.04 -24.20
CA GLU A 142 10.92 -1.46 -23.86
C GLU A 142 11.88 -1.47 -25.06
N GLU A 143 11.82 -2.51 -25.91
CA GLU A 143 12.69 -2.66 -27.07
C GLU A 143 12.25 -1.78 -28.26
N LEU A 144 10.94 -1.55 -28.37
CA LEU A 144 10.34 -0.78 -29.44
C LEU A 144 9.43 0.31 -28.87
N PRO A 145 9.98 1.34 -28.21
CA PRO A 145 9.19 2.39 -27.59
C PRO A 145 8.41 3.17 -28.67
N ARG A 146 7.11 3.30 -28.43
CA ARG A 146 6.22 4.12 -29.25
C ARG A 146 5.84 5.39 -28.52
N THR A 147 5.42 6.39 -29.27
CA THR A 147 4.90 7.64 -28.69
C THR A 147 3.58 7.37 -27.95
N SER A 148 3.55 7.64 -26.67
CA SER A 148 2.31 7.66 -25.88
C SER A 148 1.65 9.03 -25.96
N THR A 149 0.38 9.06 -26.31
CA THR A 149 -0.39 10.31 -26.40
C THR A 149 -0.63 10.93 -25.02
N SER A 150 -0.84 10.11 -23.99
CA SER A 150 -0.95 10.61 -22.61
C SER A 150 0.37 11.15 -22.09
N ASP A 151 1.51 10.53 -22.41
CA ASP A 151 2.84 11.01 -22.06
C ASP A 151 3.18 12.35 -22.76
N LEU A 152 2.80 12.50 -24.02
CA LEU A 152 2.99 13.75 -24.75
C LEU A 152 2.34 14.93 -24.03
N LEU A 153 1.07 14.79 -23.68
CA LEU A 153 0.33 15.83 -22.98
C LEU A 153 0.84 16.03 -21.55
N LEU A 154 1.26 14.95 -20.88
CA LEU A 154 1.87 15.04 -19.55
C LEU A 154 3.18 15.84 -19.60
N ASN A 155 4.06 15.54 -20.56
CA ASN A 155 5.31 16.29 -20.73
C ASN A 155 5.02 17.75 -21.04
N THR A 156 4.06 18.06 -21.92
CA THR A 156 3.63 19.44 -22.19
C THR A 156 3.21 20.18 -20.91
N ALA A 157 2.43 19.51 -20.04
CA ALA A 157 2.00 20.11 -18.77
C ALA A 157 3.18 20.34 -17.82
N LEU A 158 4.10 19.37 -17.70
CA LEU A 158 5.27 19.46 -16.82
C LEU A 158 6.27 20.53 -17.30
N ASP A 159 6.54 20.60 -18.61
CA ASP A 159 7.42 21.62 -19.20
C ASP A 159 6.85 23.02 -18.98
N HIS A 160 5.54 23.19 -19.16
CA HIS A 160 4.87 24.45 -18.89
C HIS A 160 4.92 24.84 -17.40
N ALA A 161 4.68 23.89 -16.50
CA ALA A 161 4.79 24.11 -15.06
C ALA A 161 6.21 24.53 -14.66
N SER A 162 7.23 23.83 -15.20
CA SER A 162 8.63 24.16 -14.97
C SER A 162 8.98 25.55 -15.49
N ALA A 163 8.56 25.91 -16.69
CA ALA A 163 8.76 27.23 -17.25
C ALA A 163 8.06 28.35 -16.45
N SER A 164 7.00 27.99 -15.71
CA SER A 164 6.25 28.89 -14.82
C SER A 164 6.82 28.93 -13.39
N GLY A 165 7.96 28.28 -13.14
CA GLY A 165 8.67 28.32 -11.86
C GLY A 165 8.32 27.22 -10.85
N ALA A 166 7.56 26.20 -11.24
CA ALA A 166 7.33 25.01 -10.42
C ALA A 166 8.53 24.04 -10.52
N GLU A 167 8.77 23.28 -9.47
CA GLU A 167 9.63 22.09 -9.54
C GLU A 167 8.83 20.92 -10.12
N THR A 168 9.40 20.21 -11.09
CA THR A 168 8.70 19.10 -11.77
C THR A 168 9.47 17.80 -11.68
N ARG A 169 8.73 16.68 -11.56
CA ARG A 169 9.25 15.31 -11.69
C ARG A 169 8.34 14.49 -12.59
N LEU A 170 8.93 13.57 -13.34
CA LEU A 170 8.20 12.60 -14.14
C LEU A 170 8.52 11.20 -13.64
N ILE A 171 7.48 10.40 -13.40
CA ILE A 171 7.57 8.98 -13.08
C ILE A 171 6.81 8.20 -14.12
N ARG A 172 7.50 7.33 -14.86
CA ARG A 172 6.87 6.35 -15.74
C ARG A 172 6.81 5.01 -15.03
N LEU A 173 5.60 4.53 -14.77
CA LEU A 173 5.43 3.24 -14.07
C LEU A 173 5.97 2.06 -14.88
N SER A 174 6.05 2.19 -16.20
CA SER A 174 6.69 1.18 -17.07
C SER A 174 8.19 1.02 -16.85
N GLU A 175 8.85 2.04 -16.32
CA GLU A 175 10.29 2.03 -16.04
C GLU A 175 10.60 1.54 -14.61
N LEU A 176 9.56 1.28 -13.81
CA LEU A 176 9.71 0.84 -12.42
C LEU A 176 9.48 -0.67 -12.29
N GLN A 177 10.37 -1.31 -11.55
CA GLN A 177 10.15 -2.66 -11.07
C GLN A 177 9.44 -2.63 -9.73
N PHE A 178 8.18 -3.02 -9.69
CA PHE A 178 7.43 -3.14 -8.45
C PHE A 178 6.42 -4.28 -8.53
N ARG A 179 6.16 -4.90 -7.41
CA ARG A 179 5.24 -6.05 -7.31
C ARG A 179 3.79 -5.59 -7.30
N ALA A 180 2.87 -6.45 -7.74
CA ALA A 180 1.44 -6.27 -7.52
C ALA A 180 1.11 -6.33 -6.02
N CYS A 181 -0.05 -5.81 -5.62
CA CYS A 181 -0.54 -5.96 -4.25
C CYS A 181 -0.81 -7.44 -3.95
N GLU A 182 -0.35 -7.93 -2.82
CA GLU A 182 -0.57 -9.31 -2.36
C GLU A 182 -1.79 -9.43 -1.42
N GLY A 183 -2.56 -8.36 -1.28
CA GLY A 183 -3.82 -8.39 -0.56
C GLY A 183 -3.72 -8.67 0.94
N TYR A 184 -2.61 -8.35 1.60
CA TYR A 184 -2.44 -8.59 3.05
C TYR A 184 -3.60 -8.04 3.88
N TYR A 185 -4.22 -6.94 3.47
CA TYR A 185 -5.38 -6.38 4.16
C TYR A 185 -6.59 -7.33 4.21
N SER A 186 -6.69 -8.26 3.25
CA SER A 186 -7.77 -9.26 3.21
C SER A 186 -7.62 -10.32 4.30
N VAL A 187 -6.38 -10.57 4.77
CA VAL A 187 -6.10 -11.44 5.92
C VAL A 187 -6.36 -10.68 7.22
N SER A 188 -5.89 -9.44 7.29
CA SER A 188 -6.15 -8.52 8.39
C SER A 188 -5.88 -7.09 7.93
N SER A 189 -6.78 -6.17 8.23
CA SER A 189 -6.58 -4.74 7.94
C SER A 189 -5.28 -4.20 8.55
N HIS A 190 -4.82 -4.74 9.68
CA HIS A 190 -3.57 -4.36 10.33
C HIS A 190 -2.31 -4.90 9.63
N ALA A 191 -2.44 -5.85 8.72
CA ALA A 191 -1.32 -6.41 7.95
C ALA A 191 -0.89 -5.47 6.81
N CYS A 192 -1.77 -4.59 6.33
CA CYS A 192 -1.43 -3.57 5.34
C CYS A 192 -0.91 -2.32 6.04
N THR A 193 0.39 -2.28 6.26
CA THR A 193 1.08 -1.21 7.00
C THR A 193 1.49 -0.03 6.12
N TRP A 194 1.85 1.09 6.75
CA TRP A 194 2.58 2.17 6.10
C TRP A 194 4.00 2.28 6.70
N PRO A 195 5.05 2.30 5.89
CA PRO A 195 5.06 2.03 4.44
C PRO A 195 4.53 0.64 4.07
N CYS A 196 4.23 0.42 2.79
CA CYS A 196 3.72 -0.87 2.30
C CYS A 196 4.61 -2.04 2.72
N SER A 197 4.01 -3.11 3.24
CA SER A 197 4.73 -4.30 3.69
C SER A 197 5.65 -4.88 2.61
N ILE A 198 5.20 -4.92 1.35
CA ILE A 198 6.01 -5.42 0.24
C ILE A 198 7.27 -4.56 0.08
N THR A 199 7.13 -3.23 0.07
CA THR A 199 8.26 -2.29 -0.05
C THR A 199 9.24 -2.42 1.12
N GLN A 200 8.76 -2.73 2.33
CA GLN A 200 9.61 -2.95 3.48
C GLN A 200 10.40 -4.28 3.43
N MET A 201 9.82 -5.31 2.80
CA MET A 201 10.42 -6.64 2.73
C MET A 201 11.29 -6.85 1.49
N ASP A 202 11.08 -6.05 0.45
CA ASP A 202 11.75 -6.20 -0.85
C ASP A 202 12.41 -4.88 -1.24
N SER A 203 13.70 -4.78 -1.02
CA SER A 203 14.49 -3.59 -1.35
C SER A 203 14.60 -3.30 -2.86
N SER A 204 14.21 -4.25 -3.70
CA SER A 204 14.13 -4.06 -5.16
C SER A 204 12.79 -3.47 -5.62
N ASP A 205 11.79 -3.40 -4.74
CA ASP A 205 10.45 -2.90 -5.05
C ASP A 205 10.45 -1.37 -5.15
N GLN A 206 10.46 -0.85 -6.36
CA GLN A 206 10.57 0.58 -6.65
C GLN A 206 9.26 1.37 -6.46
N MET A 207 8.23 0.78 -5.86
CA MET A 207 7.02 1.54 -5.48
C MET A 207 7.31 2.62 -4.44
N ASP A 208 8.43 2.51 -3.72
CA ASP A 208 8.93 3.54 -2.80
C ASP A 208 9.07 4.91 -3.46
N ARG A 209 9.49 4.96 -4.74
CA ARG A 209 9.60 6.20 -5.53
C ARG A 209 8.25 6.89 -5.73
N VAL A 210 7.19 6.11 -5.94
CA VAL A 210 5.83 6.62 -6.09
C VAL A 210 5.32 7.13 -4.74
N TYR A 211 5.53 6.38 -3.66
CA TYR A 211 5.17 6.80 -2.31
C TYR A 211 5.88 8.10 -1.90
N GLU A 212 7.19 8.18 -2.14
CA GLU A 212 7.98 9.37 -1.85
C GLU A 212 7.43 10.57 -2.62
N ALA A 213 7.18 10.43 -3.91
CA ALA A 213 6.70 11.50 -4.75
C ALA A 213 5.30 11.99 -4.33
N ILE A 214 4.35 11.06 -4.12
CA ILE A 214 2.95 11.39 -3.82
C ILE A 214 2.80 11.89 -2.37
N VAL A 215 3.41 11.20 -1.41
CA VAL A 215 3.18 11.44 0.01
C VAL A 215 4.07 12.57 0.53
N HIS A 216 5.37 12.54 0.21
CA HIS A 216 6.33 13.43 0.85
C HIS A 216 6.71 14.64 0.01
N TRP A 217 6.74 14.52 -1.32
CA TRP A 217 7.32 15.57 -2.16
C TRP A 217 6.30 16.47 -2.84
N ALA A 218 5.33 15.92 -3.58
CA ALA A 218 4.47 16.72 -4.47
C ALA A 218 3.40 17.52 -3.73
N ASP A 219 3.09 18.69 -4.24
CA ASP A 219 1.90 19.49 -3.95
C ASP A 219 0.79 19.19 -4.98
N VAL A 220 1.20 18.92 -6.23
CA VAL A 220 0.31 18.58 -7.34
C VAL A 220 0.72 17.25 -7.96
N VAL A 221 -0.25 16.37 -8.20
CA VAL A 221 -0.07 15.08 -8.86
C VAL A 221 -0.87 15.04 -10.14
N LEU A 222 -0.19 14.90 -11.28
CA LEU A 222 -0.82 14.70 -12.59
C LEU A 222 -0.77 13.22 -12.94
N ILE A 223 -1.91 12.57 -13.15
CA ILE A 223 -1.99 11.17 -13.58
C ILE A 223 -2.32 11.12 -15.07
N ALA A 224 -1.43 10.56 -15.85
CA ALA A 224 -1.64 10.34 -17.27
C ALA A 224 -1.89 8.85 -17.56
N THR A 225 -3.03 8.51 -18.15
CA THR A 225 -3.43 7.14 -18.44
C THR A 225 -4.01 6.97 -19.82
N PRO A 226 -3.68 5.88 -20.52
CA PRO A 226 -4.43 5.49 -21.71
C PRO A 226 -5.75 4.82 -21.33
N ILE A 227 -6.75 4.92 -22.21
CA ILE A 227 -7.95 4.06 -22.12
C ILE A 227 -7.62 2.71 -22.74
N ARG A 228 -7.89 1.63 -22.01
CA ARG A 228 -7.74 0.24 -22.46
C ARG A 228 -9.01 -0.52 -22.11
N TRP A 229 -9.72 -1.05 -23.12
CA TRP A 229 -10.99 -1.73 -22.93
C TRP A 229 -11.99 -0.92 -22.09
N GLY A 230 -12.07 0.39 -22.31
CA GLY A 230 -12.93 1.29 -21.56
C GLY A 230 -12.51 1.57 -20.11
N ASN A 231 -11.28 1.20 -19.74
CA ASN A 231 -10.72 1.39 -18.40
C ASN A 231 -9.36 2.10 -18.47
N ALA A 232 -8.85 2.55 -17.32
CA ALA A 232 -7.48 3.01 -17.21
C ALA A 232 -6.47 1.88 -17.52
N GLY A 233 -5.22 2.24 -17.82
CA GLY A 233 -4.17 1.26 -18.10
C GLY A 233 -3.88 0.32 -16.91
N ALA A 234 -3.43 -0.90 -17.16
CA ALA A 234 -3.15 -1.91 -16.13
C ALA A 234 -2.16 -1.42 -15.05
N LEU A 235 -1.15 -0.62 -15.43
CA LEU A 235 -0.20 -0.06 -14.48
C LEU A 235 -0.85 0.92 -13.50
N TYR A 236 -1.93 1.61 -13.91
CA TYR A 236 -2.72 2.43 -13.01
C TYR A 236 -3.31 1.56 -11.88
N TYR A 237 -3.98 0.46 -12.21
CA TYR A 237 -4.57 -0.42 -11.20
C TYR A 237 -3.51 -1.07 -10.31
N LYS A 238 -2.40 -1.51 -10.89
CA LYS A 238 -1.27 -2.05 -10.13
C LYS A 238 -0.75 -1.04 -9.10
N MET A 239 -0.67 0.24 -9.46
CA MET A 239 -0.28 1.32 -8.55
C MET A 239 -1.34 1.59 -7.47
N VAL A 240 -2.63 1.72 -7.83
CA VAL A 240 -3.67 2.08 -6.86
C VAL A 240 -3.93 0.97 -5.84
N GLU A 241 -3.85 -0.29 -6.23
CA GLU A 241 -3.90 -1.41 -5.29
C GLU A 241 -2.77 -1.33 -4.25
N ARG A 242 -1.57 -0.94 -4.67
CA ARG A 242 -0.43 -0.73 -3.79
C ARG A 242 -0.61 0.51 -2.89
N LEU A 243 -1.36 1.52 -3.32
CA LEU A 243 -1.70 2.70 -2.50
C LEU A 243 -2.74 2.41 -1.41
N ASN A 244 -3.30 1.21 -1.33
CA ASN A 244 -4.19 0.81 -0.24
C ASN A 244 -3.56 1.01 1.15
N CYS A 245 -2.23 0.91 1.27
CA CYS A 245 -1.53 1.20 2.52
C CYS A 245 -1.68 2.66 2.98
N VAL A 246 -1.87 3.61 2.05
CA VAL A 246 -2.15 5.02 2.35
C VAL A 246 -3.58 5.17 2.89
N GLN A 247 -4.55 4.55 2.20
CA GLN A 247 -5.95 4.56 2.61
C GLN A 247 -6.15 3.89 3.99
N ASN A 248 -5.43 2.83 4.28
CA ASN A 248 -5.47 2.16 5.58
C ASN A 248 -4.98 3.05 6.74
N GLN A 249 -4.12 4.02 6.51
CA GLN A 249 -3.75 4.97 7.57
C GLN A 249 -4.96 5.81 8.00
N ILE A 250 -5.82 6.18 7.05
CA ILE A 250 -7.06 6.90 7.35
C ILE A 250 -8.03 5.99 8.10
N THR A 251 -8.30 4.79 7.59
CA THR A 251 -9.32 3.89 8.13
C THR A 251 -8.98 3.30 9.49
N ILE A 252 -7.71 2.92 9.71
CA ILE A 252 -7.29 2.18 10.91
C ILE A 252 -6.65 3.11 11.94
N ARG A 253 -5.84 4.08 11.49
CA ARG A 253 -5.04 4.94 12.36
C ARG A 253 -5.61 6.35 12.53
N ASN A 254 -6.66 6.71 11.79
CA ASN A 254 -7.19 8.06 11.69
C ASN A 254 -6.09 9.08 11.35
N ARG A 255 -5.19 8.68 10.46
CA ARG A 255 -4.02 9.45 10.03
C ARG A 255 -4.08 9.68 8.53
N GLU A 256 -4.19 10.92 8.12
CA GLU A 256 -4.11 11.31 6.72
C GLU A 256 -2.65 11.54 6.33
N LEU A 257 -2.17 10.80 5.33
CA LEU A 257 -0.85 11.00 4.75
C LEU A 257 -0.88 12.04 3.62
N ILE A 258 -2.01 12.13 2.92
CA ILE A 258 -2.24 13.10 1.84
C ILE A 258 -3.04 14.26 2.41
N ARG A 259 -2.39 15.41 2.52
CA ARG A 259 -3.00 16.65 3.02
C ARG A 259 -2.58 17.81 2.14
N ASN A 260 -3.51 18.73 1.88
CA ASN A 260 -3.24 19.95 1.12
C ASN A 260 -2.61 19.68 -0.25
N LYS A 261 -2.96 18.58 -0.89
CA LYS A 261 -2.45 18.18 -2.21
C LYS A 261 -3.57 18.11 -3.23
N VAL A 262 -3.20 18.42 -4.47
CA VAL A 262 -4.13 18.50 -5.60
C VAL A 262 -3.81 17.40 -6.60
N ALA A 263 -4.83 16.70 -7.11
CA ALA A 263 -4.69 15.77 -8.22
C ALA A 263 -5.43 16.25 -9.46
N ALA A 264 -4.87 15.99 -10.65
CA ALA A 264 -5.53 16.22 -11.93
C ALA A 264 -5.13 15.13 -12.93
N MET A 265 -5.94 14.91 -13.98
CA MET A 265 -5.83 13.74 -14.83
C MET A 265 -5.74 14.10 -16.31
N ILE A 266 -4.94 13.30 -17.03
CA ILE A 266 -4.80 13.33 -18.49
C ILE A 266 -5.19 11.94 -19.01
N ILE A 267 -6.26 11.87 -19.78
CA ILE A 267 -6.86 10.60 -20.22
C ILE A 267 -6.88 10.59 -21.75
N THR A 268 -6.17 9.65 -22.37
CA THR A 268 -6.18 9.56 -23.84
C THR A 268 -6.41 8.12 -24.28
N GLY A 269 -7.02 7.95 -25.45
CA GLY A 269 -7.20 6.61 -26.00
C GLY A 269 -7.84 6.58 -27.38
N GLY A 270 -7.81 5.43 -28.00
CA GLY A 270 -8.53 5.16 -29.24
C GLY A 270 -9.97 4.72 -29.03
N GLN A 271 -10.36 4.43 -27.79
CA GLN A 271 -11.72 4.01 -27.43
C GLN A 271 -12.38 5.07 -26.55
N ASP A 272 -13.71 5.09 -26.55
CA ASP A 272 -14.49 5.95 -25.66
C ASP A 272 -14.50 5.43 -24.22
N ASN A 273 -15.34 5.99 -23.40
CA ASN A 273 -15.53 5.75 -21.95
C ASN A 273 -14.72 6.70 -21.04
N VAL A 274 -14.41 7.87 -21.54
CA VAL A 274 -13.66 8.92 -20.82
C VAL A 274 -14.27 9.22 -19.46
N GLN A 275 -15.62 9.39 -19.39
CA GLN A 275 -16.30 9.76 -18.15
C GLN A 275 -16.17 8.67 -17.07
N ALA A 276 -16.28 7.41 -17.44
CA ALA A 276 -16.14 6.30 -16.50
C ALA A 276 -14.70 6.21 -15.97
N VAL A 277 -13.70 6.34 -16.87
CA VAL A 277 -12.28 6.35 -16.47
C VAL A 277 -12.01 7.55 -15.56
N ALA A 278 -12.45 8.75 -15.92
CA ALA A 278 -12.28 9.94 -15.08
C ALA A 278 -12.94 9.76 -13.70
N GLY A 279 -14.16 9.22 -13.66
CA GLY A 279 -14.86 8.96 -12.39
C GLY A 279 -14.12 7.98 -11.49
N GLN A 280 -13.52 6.92 -12.04
CA GLN A 280 -12.70 5.97 -11.28
C GLN A 280 -11.44 6.64 -10.70
N LEU A 281 -10.73 7.42 -11.51
CA LEU A 281 -9.54 8.12 -11.04
C LEU A 281 -9.88 9.13 -9.95
N LEU A 282 -10.87 9.99 -10.19
CA LEU A 282 -11.31 10.98 -9.22
C LEU A 282 -11.77 10.35 -7.91
N GLY A 283 -12.59 9.30 -7.99
CA GLY A 283 -13.06 8.57 -6.81
C GLY A 283 -11.91 8.03 -5.96
N PHE A 284 -10.95 7.36 -6.59
CA PHE A 284 -9.80 6.81 -5.88
C PHE A 284 -8.95 7.90 -5.21
N PHE A 285 -8.57 8.95 -5.94
CA PHE A 285 -7.71 10.00 -5.39
C PHE A 285 -8.43 10.83 -4.31
N ALA A 286 -9.76 11.01 -4.42
CA ALA A 286 -10.55 11.61 -3.34
C ALA A 286 -10.52 10.79 -2.05
N GLU A 287 -10.66 9.46 -2.16
CA GLU A 287 -10.67 8.54 -1.01
C GLU A 287 -9.34 8.50 -0.25
N ILE A 288 -8.22 8.79 -0.90
CA ILE A 288 -6.92 8.85 -0.23
C ILE A 288 -6.51 10.26 0.23
N GLY A 289 -7.35 11.28 0.00
CA GLY A 289 -7.20 12.62 0.59
C GLY A 289 -6.82 13.76 -0.36
N PHE A 290 -6.81 13.54 -1.69
CA PHE A 290 -6.57 14.63 -2.65
C PHE A 290 -7.79 15.53 -2.84
N THR A 291 -7.53 16.81 -3.09
CA THR A 291 -8.49 17.76 -3.65
C THR A 291 -8.29 17.89 -5.16
N PHE A 292 -9.23 18.56 -5.83
CA PHE A 292 -9.21 18.71 -7.29
C PHE A 292 -9.43 20.16 -7.71
N PRO A 293 -8.78 20.61 -8.80
CA PRO A 293 -9.10 21.92 -9.37
C PRO A 293 -10.47 21.86 -10.09
N PRO A 294 -11.08 23.01 -10.39
CA PRO A 294 -12.17 23.06 -11.38
C PRO A 294 -11.72 22.44 -12.70
N PHE A 295 -12.60 21.65 -13.35
CA PHE A 295 -12.25 20.87 -14.54
C PHE A 295 -10.99 20.02 -14.34
N PRO A 296 -11.05 18.99 -13.48
CA PRO A 296 -9.89 18.29 -12.95
C PRO A 296 -9.21 17.34 -13.94
N TYR A 297 -9.73 17.21 -15.14
CA TYR A 297 -9.11 16.39 -16.18
C TYR A 297 -9.25 17.01 -17.57
N ILE A 298 -8.35 16.60 -18.44
CA ILE A 298 -8.48 16.70 -19.89
C ILE A 298 -8.55 15.31 -20.47
N ALA A 299 -9.26 15.15 -21.57
CA ALA A 299 -9.39 13.86 -22.20
C ALA A 299 -9.48 13.97 -23.71
N HIS A 300 -8.94 12.96 -24.39
CA HIS A 300 -9.06 12.78 -25.83
C HIS A 300 -9.29 11.32 -26.15
N SER A 301 -10.34 11.04 -26.90
CA SER A 301 -10.66 9.73 -27.43
C SER A 301 -11.05 9.86 -28.88
N ARG A 302 -10.61 8.92 -29.70
CA ARG A 302 -10.77 9.10 -31.14
C ARG A 302 -11.69 8.13 -31.85
N GLY A 303 -12.25 7.19 -31.30
CA GLY A 303 -13.13 6.30 -32.05
C GLY A 303 -12.67 4.85 -32.08
N TRP A 304 -13.29 4.04 -32.95
CA TRP A 304 -13.24 2.58 -32.84
C TRP A 304 -12.54 1.90 -34.01
N THR A 305 -12.20 2.65 -35.09
CA THR A 305 -11.54 2.05 -36.26
C THR A 305 -10.04 1.96 -36.10
N ALA A 306 -9.41 1.04 -36.87
CA ALA A 306 -7.96 0.91 -36.89
C ALA A 306 -7.30 2.20 -37.38
N GLU A 307 -7.87 2.86 -38.39
CA GLU A 307 -7.38 4.13 -38.91
C GLU A 307 -7.44 5.24 -37.88
N ASP A 308 -8.50 5.29 -37.07
CA ASP A 308 -8.61 6.24 -35.98
C ASP A 308 -7.48 6.05 -34.97
N MET A 309 -7.14 4.81 -34.66
CA MET A 309 -6.07 4.47 -33.71
C MET A 309 -4.67 4.77 -34.26
N GLU A 310 -4.41 4.49 -35.54
CA GLU A 310 -3.14 4.76 -36.19
C GLU A 310 -2.80 6.25 -36.24
N ARG A 311 -3.80 7.09 -36.54
CA ARG A 311 -3.61 8.55 -36.65
C ARG A 311 -3.71 9.28 -35.32
N ASN A 312 -4.05 8.61 -34.24
CA ASN A 312 -4.24 9.24 -32.93
C ASN A 312 -2.97 9.92 -32.41
N VAL A 313 -1.81 9.32 -32.62
CA VAL A 313 -0.51 9.88 -32.21
C VAL A 313 -0.22 11.20 -32.93
N GLU A 314 -0.42 11.24 -34.26
CA GLU A 314 -0.22 12.43 -35.07
C GLU A 314 -1.17 13.52 -34.64
N GLN A 315 -2.44 13.20 -34.46
CA GLN A 315 -3.45 14.19 -34.06
C GLN A 315 -3.17 14.79 -32.69
N VAL A 316 -2.80 14.00 -31.70
CA VAL A 316 -2.49 14.54 -30.38
C VAL A 316 -1.22 15.38 -30.44
N ARG A 317 -0.21 14.94 -31.22
CA ARG A 317 1.04 15.69 -31.43
C ARG A 317 0.79 17.06 -32.05
N ASP A 318 -0.07 17.12 -33.06
CA ASP A 318 -0.29 18.30 -33.87
C ASP A 318 -1.43 19.20 -33.35
N SER A 319 -2.19 18.70 -32.37
CA SER A 319 -3.33 19.44 -31.81
C SER A 319 -2.89 20.52 -30.83
N ARG A 320 -2.87 21.76 -31.31
CA ARG A 320 -2.63 22.93 -30.46
C ARG A 320 -3.59 22.98 -29.28
N ASP A 321 -4.87 22.67 -29.50
CA ASP A 321 -5.91 22.76 -28.46
C ASP A 321 -5.68 21.79 -27.33
N LEU A 322 -5.23 20.55 -27.62
CA LEU A 322 -4.92 19.55 -26.57
C LEU A 322 -3.69 19.98 -25.76
N HIS A 323 -2.66 20.53 -26.39
CA HIS A 323 -1.49 21.02 -25.69
C HIS A 323 -1.82 22.27 -24.83
N GLU A 324 -2.62 23.20 -25.32
CA GLU A 324 -3.08 24.33 -24.49
C GLU A 324 -3.99 23.86 -23.34
N ALA A 325 -4.83 22.86 -23.58
CA ALA A 325 -5.65 22.26 -22.51
C ALA A 325 -4.80 21.60 -21.43
N ALA A 326 -3.68 20.94 -21.79
CA ALA A 326 -2.75 20.34 -20.84
C ALA A 326 -2.04 21.41 -20.00
N LYS A 327 -1.60 22.51 -20.62
CA LYS A 327 -1.03 23.68 -19.91
C LYS A 327 -2.05 24.29 -18.95
N ALA A 328 -3.27 24.53 -19.43
CA ALA A 328 -4.35 25.10 -18.62
C ALA A 328 -4.75 24.18 -17.46
N LEU A 329 -4.65 22.86 -17.61
CA LEU A 329 -4.91 21.88 -16.54
C LEU A 329 -3.90 22.05 -15.40
N VAL A 330 -2.60 22.06 -15.70
CA VAL A 330 -1.59 22.21 -14.66
C VAL A 330 -1.63 23.59 -14.00
N ASP A 331 -1.94 24.65 -14.75
CA ASP A 331 -2.14 25.98 -14.18
C ASP A 331 -3.29 26.03 -13.17
N ARG A 332 -4.42 25.36 -13.49
CA ARG A 332 -5.54 25.24 -12.56
C ARG A 332 -5.14 24.44 -11.31
N ALA A 333 -4.40 23.36 -11.48
CA ALA A 333 -3.94 22.53 -10.38
C ALA A 333 -2.96 23.30 -9.47
N ILE A 334 -1.99 24.04 -10.03
CA ILE A 334 -1.06 24.88 -9.27
C ILE A 334 -1.81 25.99 -8.53
N ARG A 335 -2.75 26.68 -9.19
CA ARG A 335 -3.58 27.70 -8.53
C ARG A 335 -4.41 27.13 -7.39
N ALA A 336 -4.94 25.93 -7.52
CA ALA A 336 -5.68 25.27 -6.45
C ALA A 336 -4.76 24.84 -5.30
N ALA A 337 -3.54 24.41 -5.57
CA ALA A 337 -2.57 23.98 -4.55
C ALA A 337 -1.99 25.17 -3.76
N THR A 338 -1.77 26.33 -4.39
CA THR A 338 -1.10 27.49 -3.79
C THR A 338 -1.70 27.92 -2.44
N PRO A 339 -3.02 28.14 -2.29
CA PRO A 339 -3.61 28.50 -1.00
C PRO A 339 -3.56 27.35 0.02
N LEU A 340 -3.59 26.08 -0.44
CA LEU A 340 -3.50 24.92 0.43
C LEU A 340 -2.10 24.78 1.05
N ILE A 341 -1.06 25.10 0.29
CA ILE A 341 0.33 25.08 0.74
C ILE A 341 0.55 26.14 1.84
N ALA A 342 -0.08 27.29 1.72
CA ALA A 342 0.03 28.40 2.67
C ALA A 342 -0.80 28.20 3.94
N SER A 343 -1.76 27.28 3.93
CA SER A 343 -2.62 26.99 5.08
C SER A 343 -2.03 25.91 5.97
N GLU A 344 -2.18 26.05 7.28
CA GLU A 344 -1.92 24.91 8.17
C GLU A 344 -2.87 23.75 7.82
N PRO A 345 -2.37 22.49 7.80
CA PRO A 345 -3.22 21.36 7.52
C PRO A 345 -4.33 21.26 8.56
N VAL A 346 -5.56 21.51 8.14
CA VAL A 346 -6.73 21.30 8.99
C VAL A 346 -6.83 19.80 9.30
N ASN A 347 -6.82 19.47 10.59
CA ASN A 347 -7.06 18.12 11.05
C ASN A 347 -8.55 17.81 10.85
N LEU A 348 -8.92 17.39 9.63
CA LEU A 348 -10.28 16.94 9.37
C LEU A 348 -10.48 15.66 10.17
N GLU A 349 -11.30 15.72 11.21
CA GLU A 349 -11.68 14.53 11.96
C GLU A 349 -12.47 13.60 11.04
N CYS A 350 -11.77 12.65 10.43
CA CYS A 350 -12.39 11.60 9.61
C CYS A 350 -13.38 10.72 10.41
N ARG A 351 -13.43 10.90 11.72
CA ARG A 351 -14.24 10.08 12.64
C ARG A 351 -15.76 10.27 12.49
N GLY A 352 -16.24 11.45 12.09
CA GLY A 352 -17.67 11.74 12.06
C GLY A 352 -18.45 10.97 11.00
N GLY A 353 -17.94 10.87 9.78
CA GLY A 353 -18.65 10.26 8.66
C GLY A 353 -18.65 8.72 8.66
N ARG A 354 -17.64 8.08 9.22
CA ARG A 354 -17.49 6.61 9.16
C ARG A 354 -18.18 5.86 10.30
N LYS A 355 -18.44 6.49 11.45
CA LYS A 355 -19.28 5.87 12.50
C LYS A 355 -20.73 5.70 12.06
N ALA A 356 -21.23 6.55 11.18
CA ALA A 356 -22.58 6.46 10.66
C ALA A 356 -22.83 5.24 9.75
N HIS A 357 -21.78 4.58 9.27
CA HIS A 357 -21.90 3.38 8.44
C HIS A 357 -21.57 2.05 9.15
N ARG A 358 -21.29 2.07 10.45
CA ARG A 358 -21.37 0.81 11.22
C ARG A 358 -22.85 0.48 11.39
N LEU A 359 -23.34 -0.37 10.53
CA LEU A 359 -24.56 -1.12 10.78
C LEU A 359 -24.38 -1.80 12.15
N GLU A 360 -25.21 -1.48 13.12
CA GLU A 360 -25.28 -2.28 14.32
C GLU A 360 -25.57 -3.72 13.91
N PRO A 361 -24.88 -4.71 14.49
CA PRO A 361 -25.24 -6.10 14.20
C PRO A 361 -26.72 -6.26 14.51
N ALA A 362 -27.46 -6.82 13.55
CA ALA A 362 -28.88 -7.14 13.76
C ALA A 362 -28.97 -7.91 15.08
N ALA A 363 -29.80 -7.42 16.01
CA ALA A 363 -30.06 -8.14 17.23
C ALA A 363 -30.62 -9.50 16.83
N GLU A 364 -29.92 -10.57 17.18
CA GLU A 364 -30.41 -11.91 17.02
C GLU A 364 -31.69 -12.02 17.86
N SER A 365 -32.82 -12.17 17.16
CA SER A 365 -34.13 -12.47 17.74
C SER A 365 -34.31 -13.97 17.94
#